data_7ec211929329092e10daccf7c3bfe0c0
#
_entry.id   7ec211929329092e10daccf7c3bfe0c0
#
_cell.length_a   1.000
_cell.length_b   1.000
_cell.length_c   1.000
_cell.angle_alpha   90.00
_cell.angle_beta   90.00
_cell.angle_gamma   90.00
#
_symmetry.space_group_name_H-M   'P 1'
#
loop_
_entity.id
_entity.type
_entity.pdbx_description
1 polymer ?
#
loop_
_entity_poly.entity_id
_entity_poly.type
_entity_poly.pdbx_seq_one_letter_code
_entity_poly.pdbx_strand_id
1 'polypeptide(L)'
;MKIELHHINLCSKDVPGLDKFYRDVLDLKNIQDDEHEQDTDNGYDGGVSFLSDDNVEFHLATTDLGVGHRTGHAVNPLERGHIAFRTDDIEAFKDRLNALNIPFSDYGTWAMAGWYQVFFQDPEGTIIEVHQIGC
;
A
#
# COMPACT_ATOMS: atom_id res chain seq x y z
N MET A 1 -19.23 5.01 7.25
CA MET A 1 -17.95 4.71 6.59
C MET A 1 -17.31 3.53 7.30
N LYS A 2 -16.95 2.50 6.53
CA LYS A 2 -16.30 1.31 7.04
C LYS A 2 -14.80 1.40 6.84
N ILE A 3 -14.00 0.98 7.83
CA ILE A 3 -12.54 0.96 7.75
C ILE A 3 -12.07 -0.39 8.30
N GLU A 4 -11.31 -1.15 7.49
CA GLU A 4 -10.84 -2.48 7.85
C GLU A 4 -9.36 -2.63 7.55
N LEU A 5 -8.62 -3.31 8.43
CA LEU A 5 -7.24 -3.70 8.13
C LEU A 5 -7.26 -4.62 6.90
N HIS A 6 -6.45 -4.30 5.91
CA HIS A 6 -6.39 -5.05 4.67
C HIS A 6 -5.05 -5.73 4.47
N HIS A 7 -3.95 -4.98 4.52
CA HIS A 7 -2.64 -5.58 4.29
C HIS A 7 -1.52 -4.85 5.03
N ILE A 8 -0.39 -5.54 5.11
CA ILE A 8 0.89 -4.99 5.53
C ILE A 8 1.79 -4.99 4.31
N ASN A 9 2.38 -3.84 3.99
CA ASN A 9 3.37 -3.73 2.92
C ASN A 9 4.76 -3.75 3.53
N LEU A 10 5.64 -4.57 2.96
CA LEU A 10 7.04 -4.67 3.35
C LEU A 10 7.91 -4.46 2.12
N CYS A 11 8.85 -3.52 2.21
CA CYS A 11 9.73 -3.19 1.11
C CYS A 11 11.08 -3.90 1.26
N SER A 12 11.62 -4.35 0.13
CA SER A 12 12.90 -5.06 0.08
C SER A 12 13.60 -4.78 -1.25
N LYS A 13 14.92 -4.81 -1.25
CA LYS A 13 15.72 -4.82 -2.48
C LYS A 13 15.74 -6.20 -3.14
N ASP A 14 15.25 -7.22 -2.42
CA ASP A 14 15.20 -8.61 -2.88
C ASP A 14 13.81 -9.19 -2.58
N VAL A 15 12.82 -8.83 -3.40
CA VAL A 15 11.45 -9.35 -3.24
C VAL A 15 11.38 -10.87 -3.39
N PRO A 16 12.05 -11.52 -4.36
CA PRO A 16 12.01 -12.97 -4.44
C PRO A 16 12.54 -13.68 -3.18
N GLY A 17 13.60 -13.17 -2.58
CA GLY A 17 14.13 -13.72 -1.34
C GLY A 17 13.19 -13.52 -0.16
N LEU A 18 12.59 -12.34 -0.06
CA LEU A 18 11.61 -12.05 0.99
C LEU A 18 10.34 -12.90 0.84
N ASP A 19 9.86 -13.06 -0.39
CA ASP A 19 8.72 -13.93 -0.71
C ASP A 19 9.00 -15.37 -0.27
N LYS A 20 10.17 -15.91 -0.63
CA LYS A 20 10.56 -17.26 -0.23
C LYS A 20 10.57 -17.43 1.28
N PHE A 21 11.12 -16.46 2.02
CA PHE A 21 11.15 -16.51 3.48
C PHE A 21 9.74 -16.62 4.07
N TYR A 22 8.82 -15.75 3.67
CA TYR A 22 7.47 -15.74 4.23
C TYR A 22 6.67 -16.99 3.86
N ARG A 23 6.87 -17.55 2.66
CA ARG A 23 6.22 -18.81 2.28
C ARG A 23 6.83 -20.01 3.01
N ASP A 24 8.17 -20.11 3.09
CA ASP A 24 8.84 -21.27 3.65
C ASP A 24 8.77 -21.32 5.19
N VAL A 25 8.82 -20.16 5.85
CA VAL A 25 8.92 -20.09 7.30
C VAL A 25 7.54 -19.92 7.94
N LEU A 26 6.64 -19.17 7.31
CA LEU A 26 5.35 -18.82 7.90
C LEU A 26 4.15 -19.39 7.13
N ASP A 27 4.39 -20.24 6.12
CA ASP A 27 3.34 -20.89 5.32
C ASP A 27 2.38 -19.93 4.64
N LEU A 28 2.82 -18.71 4.32
CA LEU A 28 1.98 -17.79 3.57
C LEU A 28 1.80 -18.29 2.14
N LYS A 29 0.65 -17.96 1.55
CA LYS A 29 0.28 -18.42 0.21
C LYS A 29 0.24 -17.25 -0.77
N ASN A 30 0.67 -17.49 -2.01
CA ASN A 30 0.55 -16.51 -3.08
C ASN A 30 -0.93 -16.34 -3.45
N ILE A 31 -1.35 -15.06 -3.60
CA ILE A 31 -2.75 -14.68 -3.88
C ILE A 31 -2.88 -13.83 -5.14
N GLN A 32 -1.94 -13.95 -6.08
CA GLN A 32 -1.99 -13.18 -7.32
C GLN A 32 -3.28 -13.46 -8.07
N ASP A 33 -4.12 -12.45 -8.27
CA ASP A 33 -5.40 -12.51 -8.96
C ASP A 33 -5.73 -11.16 -9.62
N ASP A 34 -6.96 -11.01 -10.16
CA ASP A 34 -7.37 -9.79 -10.87
C ASP A 34 -7.43 -8.55 -9.95
N GLU A 35 -7.72 -8.74 -8.66
CA GLU A 35 -7.71 -7.64 -7.69
C GLU A 35 -6.30 -7.11 -7.42
N HIS A 36 -5.27 -7.92 -7.68
CA HIS A 36 -3.87 -7.60 -7.44
C HIS A 36 -3.13 -7.21 -8.73
N GLU A 37 -3.83 -6.62 -9.69
CA GLU A 37 -3.21 -6.11 -10.92
C GLU A 37 -2.43 -4.84 -10.61
N GLN A 38 -1.11 -4.85 -10.93
CA GLN A 38 -0.24 -3.70 -10.75
C GLN A 38 -0.37 -2.72 -11.91
N ASP A 39 -0.47 -1.42 -11.58
CA ASP A 39 -0.36 -0.33 -12.55
C ASP A 39 1.07 0.20 -12.53
N THR A 40 1.86 -0.08 -13.56
CA THR A 40 3.27 0.29 -13.65
C THR A 40 3.52 1.61 -14.36
N ASP A 41 2.47 2.31 -14.80
CA ASP A 41 2.61 3.51 -15.64
C ASP A 41 2.63 4.82 -14.84
N ASN A 42 2.42 4.78 -13.52
CA ASN A 42 2.20 5.97 -12.69
C ASN A 42 3.33 6.27 -11.69
N GLY A 43 4.58 5.95 -12.06
CA GLY A 43 5.75 6.35 -11.28
C GLY A 43 6.31 5.28 -10.34
N TYR A 44 5.77 4.06 -10.39
CA TYR A 44 6.35 2.91 -9.72
C TYR A 44 6.16 1.65 -10.56
N ASP A 45 7.26 0.99 -10.90
CA ASP A 45 7.28 -0.24 -11.71
C ASP A 45 8.09 -1.37 -11.06
N GLY A 46 8.34 -1.28 -9.77
CA GLY A 46 9.10 -2.31 -9.05
C GLY A 46 8.40 -3.65 -8.99
N GLY A 47 9.17 -4.71 -8.85
CA GLY A 47 8.63 -6.06 -8.64
C GLY A 47 7.88 -6.18 -7.33
N VAL A 48 6.81 -6.97 -7.35
CA VAL A 48 5.93 -7.15 -6.19
C VAL A 48 5.59 -8.63 -6.02
N SER A 49 5.18 -9.00 -4.81
CA SER A 49 4.59 -10.31 -4.52
C SER A 49 3.45 -10.12 -3.52
N PHE A 50 2.33 -10.81 -3.75
CA PHE A 50 1.16 -10.74 -2.88
C PHE A 50 0.95 -12.08 -2.20
N LEU A 51 0.98 -12.07 -0.87
CA LEU A 51 0.83 -13.26 -0.03
C LEU A 51 -0.31 -13.05 0.97
N SER A 52 -0.79 -14.13 1.57
CA SER A 52 -1.81 -14.06 2.62
C SER A 52 -1.71 -15.25 3.59
N ASP A 53 -2.17 -15.02 4.81
CA ASP A 53 -2.43 -16.05 5.83
C ASP A 53 -3.92 -16.42 5.91
N ASP A 54 -4.72 -16.06 4.89
CA ASP A 54 -6.18 -16.16 4.79
C ASP A 54 -6.96 -15.10 5.60
N ASN A 55 -6.29 -14.21 6.33
CA ASN A 55 -6.91 -13.10 7.07
C ASN A 55 -6.38 -11.75 6.60
N VAL A 56 -5.07 -11.60 6.59
CA VAL A 56 -4.38 -10.36 6.22
C VAL A 56 -3.48 -10.65 5.04
N GLU A 57 -3.41 -9.72 4.09
CA GLU A 57 -2.50 -9.81 2.97
C GLU A 57 -1.15 -9.20 3.33
N PHE A 58 -0.11 -9.70 2.69
CA PHE A 58 1.25 -9.15 2.76
C PHE A 58 1.67 -8.78 1.36
N HIS A 59 1.86 -7.49 1.12
CA HIS A 59 2.31 -6.97 -0.16
C HIS A 59 3.81 -6.71 -0.07
N LEU A 60 4.60 -7.54 -0.74
CA LEU A 60 6.04 -7.38 -0.80
C LEU A 60 6.38 -6.56 -2.04
N ALA A 61 7.13 -5.49 -1.87
CA ALA A 61 7.40 -4.55 -2.95
C ALA A 61 8.88 -4.15 -2.96
N THR A 62 9.41 -3.89 -4.15
CA THR A 62 10.78 -3.41 -4.29
C THR A 62 10.91 -2.02 -3.71
N THR A 63 11.88 -1.83 -2.81
CA THR A 63 12.22 -0.52 -2.25
C THR A 63 12.51 0.48 -3.36
N ASP A 64 11.88 1.65 -3.28
CA ASP A 64 12.07 2.73 -4.25
C ASP A 64 12.08 4.07 -3.53
N LEU A 65 13.28 4.64 -3.35
CA LEU A 65 13.46 5.89 -2.61
C LEU A 65 13.04 7.12 -3.42
N GLY A 66 12.79 6.97 -4.71
CA GLY A 66 12.45 8.08 -5.60
C GLY A 66 10.97 8.31 -5.83
N VAL A 67 10.09 7.49 -5.27
CA VAL A 67 8.64 7.57 -5.54
C VAL A 67 8.06 8.92 -5.16
N GLY A 68 8.36 9.44 -3.97
CA GLY A 68 7.85 10.73 -3.53
C GLY A 68 8.28 11.86 -4.47
N HIS A 69 9.55 11.86 -4.87
CA HIS A 69 10.09 12.87 -5.79
C HIS A 69 9.40 12.79 -7.16
N ARG A 70 9.29 11.59 -7.75
CA ARG A 70 8.69 11.43 -9.08
C ARG A 70 7.20 11.74 -9.10
N THR A 71 6.49 11.46 -8.02
CA THR A 71 5.04 11.68 -7.93
C THR A 71 4.68 13.05 -7.35
N GLY A 72 5.64 13.79 -6.79
CA GLY A 72 5.40 15.08 -6.15
C GLY A 72 4.76 14.98 -4.77
N HIS A 73 4.84 13.83 -4.10
CA HIS A 73 4.25 13.61 -2.78
C HIS A 73 5.29 13.61 -1.67
N ALA A 74 4.92 14.12 -0.49
CA ALA A 74 5.80 14.13 0.67
C ALA A 74 5.98 12.74 1.29
N VAL A 75 4.94 11.91 1.25
CA VAL A 75 4.99 10.54 1.80
C VAL A 75 5.41 9.57 0.70
N ASN A 76 6.45 8.78 0.97
CA ASN A 76 6.88 7.70 0.08
C ASN A 76 6.46 6.36 0.68
N PRO A 77 5.43 5.68 0.12
CA PRO A 77 4.93 4.43 0.67
C PRO A 77 5.83 3.22 0.38
N LEU A 78 6.86 3.38 -0.45
CA LEU A 78 7.73 2.28 -0.91
C LEU A 78 9.18 2.41 -0.44
N GLU A 79 9.39 3.14 0.65
CA GLU A 79 10.70 3.23 1.30
C GLU A 79 10.93 2.05 2.25
N ARG A 80 10.03 1.85 3.22
CA ARG A 80 10.12 0.81 4.25
C ARG A 80 8.94 -0.13 4.26
N GLY A 81 7.78 0.36 3.85
CA GLY A 81 6.50 -0.31 3.93
C GLY A 81 5.50 0.51 4.71
N HIS A 82 4.30 -0.04 4.87
CA HIS A 82 3.18 0.65 5.51
C HIS A 82 2.12 -0.35 5.95
N ILE A 83 1.18 0.14 6.76
CA ILE A 83 -0.01 -0.61 7.18
C ILE A 83 -1.19 -0.04 6.39
N ALA A 84 -2.00 -0.89 5.78
CA ALA A 84 -3.06 -0.46 4.90
C ALA A 84 -4.43 -0.90 5.38
N PHE A 85 -5.37 0.04 5.30
CA PHE A 85 -6.78 -0.15 5.61
C PHE A 85 -7.62 0.09 4.37
N ARG A 86 -8.69 -0.67 4.23
CA ARG A 86 -9.67 -0.49 3.15
C ARG A 86 -10.90 0.21 3.68
N THR A 87 -11.42 1.17 2.92
CA THR A 87 -12.67 1.87 3.22
C THR A 87 -13.64 1.75 2.06
N ASP A 88 -14.92 1.93 2.35
CA ASP A 88 -15.97 2.02 1.35
C ASP A 88 -16.28 3.47 0.92
N ASP A 89 -15.62 4.47 1.54
CA ASP A 89 -15.83 5.88 1.23
C ASP A 89 -14.56 6.70 1.46
N ILE A 90 -13.71 6.74 0.44
CA ILE A 90 -12.42 7.44 0.53
C ILE A 90 -12.60 8.97 0.63
N GLU A 91 -13.65 9.53 0.02
CA GLU A 91 -13.90 10.97 0.12
C GLU A 91 -14.26 11.36 1.54
N ALA A 92 -15.12 10.61 2.21
CA ALA A 92 -15.44 10.84 3.61
C ALA A 92 -14.20 10.69 4.50
N PHE A 93 -13.31 9.77 4.17
CA PHE A 93 -12.06 9.60 4.92
C PHE A 93 -11.12 10.80 4.74
N LYS A 94 -10.97 11.30 3.52
CA LYS A 94 -10.18 12.52 3.27
C LYS A 94 -10.76 13.73 4.02
N ASP A 95 -12.08 13.86 4.06
CA ASP A 95 -12.74 14.92 4.83
C ASP A 95 -12.40 14.82 6.32
N ARG A 96 -12.35 13.60 6.86
CA ARG A 96 -11.94 13.37 8.25
C ARG A 96 -10.51 13.82 8.50
N LEU A 97 -9.58 13.46 7.62
CA LEU A 97 -8.18 13.88 7.75
C LEU A 97 -8.06 15.41 7.74
N ASN A 98 -8.80 16.08 6.84
CA ASN A 98 -8.83 17.54 6.77
C ASN A 98 -9.42 18.15 8.04
N ALA A 99 -10.52 17.60 8.55
CA ALA A 99 -11.16 18.08 9.77
C ALA A 99 -10.26 17.95 11.00
N LEU A 100 -9.41 16.93 11.03
CA LEU A 100 -8.45 16.68 12.12
C LEU A 100 -7.09 17.35 11.90
N ASN A 101 -6.94 18.11 10.81
CA ASN A 101 -5.67 18.77 10.42
C ASN A 101 -4.51 17.79 10.28
N ILE A 102 -4.77 16.59 9.76
CA ILE A 102 -3.75 15.60 9.48
C ILE A 102 -3.30 15.76 8.03
N PRO A 103 -2.02 16.11 7.77
CA PRO A 103 -1.52 16.19 6.40
C PRO A 103 -1.47 14.79 5.78
N PHE A 104 -1.82 14.69 4.50
CA PHE A 104 -1.79 13.43 3.77
C PHE A 104 -1.39 13.63 2.33
N SER A 105 -0.87 12.58 1.72
CA SER A 105 -0.55 12.52 0.29
C SER A 105 -1.68 11.80 -0.43
N ASP A 106 -2.41 12.53 -1.28
CA ASP A 106 -3.48 11.98 -2.09
C ASP A 106 -2.89 11.48 -3.41
N TYR A 107 -2.59 10.19 -3.48
CA TYR A 107 -2.03 9.59 -4.68
C TYR A 107 -3.08 9.32 -5.77
N GLY A 108 -4.36 9.38 -5.43
CA GLY A 108 -5.42 8.99 -6.37
C GLY A 108 -5.33 7.50 -6.71
N THR A 109 -5.73 7.13 -7.91
CA THR A 109 -5.54 5.77 -8.41
C THR A 109 -4.08 5.58 -8.79
N TRP A 110 -3.38 4.73 -8.04
CA TRP A 110 -1.92 4.60 -8.16
C TRP A 110 -1.47 3.19 -7.78
N ALA A 111 -0.40 2.72 -8.42
CA ALA A 111 0.29 1.45 -8.20
C ALA A 111 -0.55 0.20 -8.43
N MET A 112 -1.78 0.16 -7.94
CA MET A 112 -2.73 -0.93 -8.11
C MET A 112 -3.89 -0.46 -8.98
N ALA A 113 -4.26 -1.24 -10.01
CA ALA A 113 -5.33 -0.87 -10.92
C ALA A 113 -6.66 -0.73 -10.18
N GLY A 114 -7.27 0.45 -10.26
CA GLY A 114 -8.57 0.73 -9.64
C GLY A 114 -8.56 0.96 -8.14
N TRP A 115 -7.38 1.10 -7.53
CA TRP A 115 -7.26 1.41 -6.12
C TRP A 115 -6.98 2.90 -5.94
N TYR A 116 -7.89 3.61 -5.28
CA TYR A 116 -7.68 4.99 -4.89
C TYR A 116 -6.99 5.02 -3.53
N GLN A 117 -5.80 5.61 -3.45
CA GLN A 117 -4.90 5.48 -2.30
C GLN A 117 -4.54 6.84 -1.73
N VAL A 118 -4.65 6.98 -0.41
CA VAL A 118 -4.07 8.10 0.33
C VAL A 118 -3.10 7.56 1.37
N PHE A 119 -2.04 8.31 1.62
CA PHE A 119 -0.98 7.94 2.57
C PHE A 119 -0.74 9.09 3.55
N PHE A 120 -0.58 8.74 4.80
CA PHE A 120 -0.25 9.69 5.86
C PHE A 120 0.58 8.98 6.93
N GLN A 121 0.97 9.69 7.96
CA GLN A 121 1.79 9.12 9.03
C GLN A 121 1.07 9.24 10.37
N ASP A 122 1.26 8.22 11.22
CA ASP A 122 0.84 8.31 12.61
C ASP A 122 1.85 9.19 13.40
N PRO A 123 1.60 9.49 14.69
CA PRO A 123 2.49 10.35 15.45
C PRO A 123 3.94 9.86 15.57
N GLU A 124 4.19 8.58 15.38
CA GLU A 124 5.54 7.99 15.42
C GLU A 124 6.18 7.86 14.03
N GLY A 125 5.52 8.34 12.98
CA GLY A 125 6.04 8.30 11.62
C GLY A 125 5.74 7.01 10.86
N THR A 126 4.97 6.10 11.43
CA THR A 126 4.52 4.91 10.68
C THR A 126 3.61 5.34 9.53
N ILE A 127 3.92 4.88 8.33
CA ILE A 127 3.13 5.20 7.15
C ILE A 127 1.86 4.35 7.16
N ILE A 128 0.73 5.03 6.98
CA ILE A 128 -0.60 4.43 6.90
C ILE A 128 -1.15 4.68 5.50
N GLU A 129 -1.66 3.62 4.88
CA GLU A 129 -2.45 3.70 3.67
C GLU A 129 -3.92 3.56 4.01
N VAL A 130 -4.78 4.37 3.40
CA VAL A 130 -6.20 4.06 3.31
C VAL A 130 -6.58 4.08 1.85
N HIS A 131 -7.28 3.04 1.40
CA HIS A 131 -7.67 2.92 0.00
C HIS A 131 -9.11 2.47 -0.16
N GLN A 132 -9.64 2.75 -1.34
CA GLN A 132 -10.93 2.24 -1.82
C GLN A 132 -10.70 1.59 -3.19
N ILE A 133 -11.30 0.42 -3.39
CA ILE A 133 -11.23 -0.29 -4.68
C ILE A 133 -12.42 0.08 -5.56
N GLY A 134 -12.35 -0.29 -6.84
CA GLY A 134 -13.42 -0.03 -7.81
C GLY A 134 -13.48 1.40 -8.32
N CYS A 135 -12.36 2.10 -8.30
CA CYS A 135 -12.28 3.51 -8.69
C CYS A 135 -11.74 3.71 -10.11
#